data_c1f731a077de3dacd3c8786352aec6e1
#
_entry.id   c1f731a077de3dacd3c8786352aec6e1
#
_cell.length_a   1.000
_cell.length_b   1.000
_cell.length_c   1.000
_cell.angle_alpha   90.00
_cell.angle_beta   90.00
_cell.angle_gamma   90.00
#
_symmetry.space_group_name_H-M   'P 1'
#
loop_
_entity.id
_entity.type
_entity.pdbx_description
1 polymer ?
#
loop_
_entity_poly.entity_id
_entity_poly.type
_entity_poly.pdbx_seq_one_letter_code
_entity_poly.pdbx_strand_id
1 'polypeptide(L)' 'MDYLSFEKPIEELEIQLSKALELADETGVDMAKSIDDIRQKLDEAKKKIYGNLS' A
#
# COMPACT_ATOMS: atom_id res chain seq x y z
N MET A 1 -7.35 -19.10 -8.72
CA MET A 1 -7.68 -18.30 -8.18
C MET A 1 -7.22 -18.04 -6.91
N ASP A 2 -6.42 -18.70 -6.37
CA ASP A 2 -6.03 -18.42 -5.12
C ASP A 2 -5.05 -17.34 -5.05
N TYR A 3 -4.50 -16.89 -6.10
CA TYR A 3 -3.55 -15.81 -6.01
C TYR A 3 -4.21 -14.59 -5.40
N LEU A 4 -5.51 -14.54 -5.40
CA LEU A 4 -6.18 -13.44 -4.79
C LEU A 4 -5.93 -13.44 -3.29
N SER A 5 -5.80 -14.58 -2.70
CA SER A 5 -5.58 -14.63 -1.28
C SER A 5 -4.23 -14.03 -0.93
N PHE A 6 -3.25 -14.25 -1.76
CA PHE A 6 -1.95 -13.72 -1.47
C PHE A 6 -1.90 -12.25 -1.71
N GLU A 7 -2.56 -11.75 -2.73
CA GLU A 7 -2.44 -10.36 -3.07
C GLU A 7 -3.47 -9.49 -2.40
N LYS A 8 -4.35 -10.06 -1.65
CA LYS A 8 -5.37 -9.28 -1.00
C LYS A 8 -4.79 -8.18 -0.12
N PRO A 9 -3.84 -8.47 0.77
CA PRO A 9 -3.29 -7.40 1.59
C PRO A 9 -2.58 -6.33 0.75
N ILE A 10 -1.96 -6.72 -0.34
CA ILE A 10 -1.31 -5.74 -1.19
C ILE A 10 -2.36 -4.87 -1.85
N GLU A 11 -3.43 -5.47 -2.31
CA GLU A 11 -4.47 -4.70 -2.95
C GLU A 11 -5.08 -3.71 -1.98
N GLU A 12 -5.31 -4.12 -0.76
CA GLU A 12 -5.90 -3.22 0.21
C GLU A 12 -4.97 -2.07 0.51
N LEU A 13 -3.69 -2.35 0.62
CA LEU A 13 -2.73 -1.29 0.88
C LEU A 13 -2.65 -0.32 -0.28
N GLU A 14 -2.75 -0.83 -1.49
CA GLU A 14 -2.74 0.04 -2.66
C GLU A 14 -3.96 0.94 -2.68
N ILE A 15 -5.10 0.40 -2.29
CA ILE A 15 -6.31 1.20 -2.23
C ILE A 15 -6.17 2.26 -1.17
N GLN A 16 -5.61 1.92 -0.01
CA GLN A 16 -5.41 2.89 1.04
C GLN A 16 -4.46 3.98 0.57
N LEU A 17 -3.42 3.62 -0.14
CA LEU A 17 -2.47 4.60 -0.62
C LEU A 17 -3.15 5.55 -1.61
N SER A 18 -3.93 5.00 -2.50
CA SER A 18 -4.63 5.82 -3.48
C SER A 18 -5.59 6.79 -2.80
N LYS A 19 -6.31 6.31 -1.80
CA LYS A 19 -7.24 7.16 -1.09
C LYS A 19 -6.51 8.25 -0.32
N ALA A 20 -5.39 7.92 0.27
CA ALA A 20 -4.63 8.90 1.01
C ALA A 20 -4.12 9.99 0.07
N LEU A 21 -3.66 9.60 -1.09
CA LEU A 21 -3.17 10.57 -2.06
C LEU A 21 -4.31 11.47 -2.52
N GLU A 22 -5.46 10.88 -2.76
CA GLU A 22 -6.60 11.65 -3.18
C GLU A 22 -7.03 12.63 -2.11
N LEU A 23 -7.11 12.18 -0.89
CA LEU A 23 -7.51 13.04 0.19
C LEU A 23 -6.52 14.18 0.37
N ALA A 24 -5.25 13.89 0.32
CA ALA A 24 -4.24 14.91 0.48
C ALA A 24 -4.39 15.98 -0.61
N ASP A 25 -4.69 15.54 -1.81
CA ASP A 25 -4.84 16.46 -2.92
C ASP A 25 -6.09 17.32 -2.76
N GLU A 26 -7.18 16.69 -2.33
CA GLU A 26 -8.42 17.42 -2.18
C GLU A 26 -8.41 18.38 -1.02
N THR A 27 -7.92 17.95 0.11
CA THR A 27 -7.99 18.78 1.29
C THR A 27 -6.78 19.66 1.46
N GLY A 28 -5.73 19.37 0.75
CA GLY A 28 -4.52 20.15 0.91
C GLY A 28 -3.77 19.82 2.19
N VAL A 29 -4.16 18.76 2.86
CA VAL A 29 -3.50 18.39 4.09
C VAL A 29 -2.26 17.60 3.79
N ASP A 30 -1.22 17.82 4.58
CA ASP A 30 0.03 17.12 4.36
C ASP A 30 -0.07 15.74 4.96
N MET A 31 -0.23 14.74 4.15
CA MET A 31 -0.32 13.37 4.60
C MET A 31 0.93 12.58 4.22
N ALA A 32 2.03 13.25 4.11
CA ALA A 32 3.25 12.59 3.68
C ALA A 32 3.63 11.44 4.61
N LYS A 33 3.45 11.63 5.92
CA LYS A 33 3.78 10.58 6.83
C LYS A 33 2.88 9.38 6.65
N SER A 34 1.61 9.57 6.54
CA SER A 34 0.68 8.48 6.34
C SER A 34 0.97 7.75 5.04
N ILE A 35 1.23 8.51 3.99
CA ILE A 35 1.51 7.92 2.70
C ILE A 35 2.81 7.10 2.77
N ASP A 36 3.81 7.65 3.41
CA ASP A 36 5.07 6.94 3.52
C ASP A 36 4.89 5.66 4.33
N ASP A 37 4.11 5.70 5.38
CA ASP A 37 3.86 4.53 6.19
C ASP A 37 3.17 3.44 5.37
N ILE A 38 2.17 3.82 4.61
CA ILE A 38 1.46 2.86 3.78
C ILE A 38 2.40 2.27 2.73
N ARG A 39 3.24 3.08 2.16
CA ARG A 39 4.16 2.59 1.15
C ARG A 39 5.15 1.61 1.74
N GLN A 40 5.58 1.85 2.96
CA GLN A 40 6.49 0.92 3.61
C GLN A 40 5.80 -0.41 3.86
N LYS A 41 4.56 -0.37 4.32
CA LYS A 41 3.82 -1.59 4.55
C LYS A 41 3.61 -2.34 3.24
N LEU A 42 3.34 -1.60 2.18
CA LEU A 42 3.14 -2.21 0.89
C LEU A 42 4.42 -2.91 0.44
N ASP A 43 5.55 -2.25 0.62
CA ASP A 43 6.82 -2.82 0.22
C ASP A 43 7.11 -4.09 1.01
N GLU A 44 6.84 -4.08 2.29
CA GLU A 44 7.08 -5.24 3.11
C GLU A 44 6.15 -6.38 2.74
N ALA A 45 4.91 -6.07 2.44
CA ALA A 45 3.97 -7.10 2.06
C ALA A 45 4.41 -7.76 0.75
N LYS A 46 4.90 -6.96 -0.17
CA LYS A 46 5.37 -7.52 -1.42
C LYS A 46 6.58 -8.41 -1.20
N LYS A 47 7.47 -7.99 -0.33
CA LYS A 47 8.63 -8.79 -0.06
C LYS A 47 8.23 -10.12 0.54
N LYS A 48 7.23 -10.12 1.42
CA LYS A 48 6.82 -11.36 1.99
C LYS A 48 6.23 -12.29 0.97
N ILE A 49 5.45 -11.78 0.08
CA ILE A 49 4.77 -12.63 -0.89
C ILE A 49 5.70 -13.08 -1.98
N TYR A 50 6.44 -12.17 -2.56
CA TYR A 50 7.29 -12.55 -3.66
C TYR A 50 8.59 -13.12 -3.17
N GLY A 51 8.77 -13.17 -1.95
CA GLY A 51 9.78 -13.89 -1.50
C GLY A 51 10.96 -13.40 -1.43
N ASN A 52 11.73 -13.85 -0.83
CA ASN A 52 12.85 -13.38 -0.70
C ASN A 52 13.58 -13.43 -1.90
N LEU A 53 13.23 -13.15 -2.90
CA LEU A 53 13.87 -13.20 -3.95
C LEU A 53 15.01 -12.54 -3.94
N SER A 54 15.40 -11.97 -3.65
CA SER A 54 16.52 -11.30 -3.60
C SER A 54 17.31 -11.56 -4.05
#